data_21a3b0c4887df0e7fe9796c193cbb620
#
_entry.id   21a3b0c4887df0e7fe9796c193cbb620
#
_cell.length_a   1.000
_cell.length_b   1.000
_cell.length_c   1.000
_cell.angle_alpha   90.00
_cell.angle_beta   90.00
_cell.angle_gamma   90.00
#
_symmetry.space_group_name_H-M   'P 1'
#
loop_
_entity.id
_entity.type
_entity.pdbx_description
1 polymer ?
#
loop_
_entity_poly.entity_id
_entity_poly.type
_entity_poly.pdbx_seq_one_letter_code
_entity_poly.pdbx_strand_id
1 'polypeptide(L)'
;MLAVFLLSNKVWSPQYVVWLVPLVVLCRPRFWAYAAWQVAEVSYFFAIWAYLITIGIDAGLVPPGAPGGISPGVYFAALLARFAAVVILAALVVRDILHPEADLVRAAGDDDPAGGVLDHAPDVVTLRRDALSAT
;
A
#
# COMPACT_ATOMS: atom_id res chain seq x y z
N MET A 1 -2.13 10.82 3.48
CA MET A 1 -3.00 10.86 4.68
C MET A 1 -3.65 9.52 4.99
N LEU A 2 -4.46 8.89 4.09
CA LEU A 2 -5.16 7.63 4.36
C LEU A 2 -4.20 6.47 4.70
N ALA A 3 -3.08 6.31 3.98
CA ALA A 3 -2.07 5.29 4.27
C ALA A 3 -1.49 5.44 5.68
N VAL A 4 -1.18 6.66 6.12
CA VAL A 4 -0.68 6.94 7.47
C VAL A 4 -1.74 6.57 8.52
N PHE A 5 -3.00 6.93 8.28
CA PHE A 5 -4.10 6.55 9.15
C PHE A 5 -4.22 5.02 9.30
N LEU A 6 -4.15 4.27 8.20
CA LEU A 6 -4.23 2.82 8.24
C LEU A 6 -3.02 2.18 8.94
N LEU A 7 -1.81 2.69 8.70
CA LEU A 7 -0.57 2.19 9.33
C LEU A 7 -0.51 2.46 10.84
N SER A 8 -1.11 3.56 11.31
CA SER A 8 -1.14 3.94 12.73
C SER A 8 -2.34 3.37 13.48
N ASN A 9 -3.30 2.76 12.79
CA ASN A 9 -4.50 2.22 13.41
C ASN A 9 -4.20 0.89 14.12
N LYS A 10 -4.66 0.75 15.37
CA LYS A 10 -4.52 -0.48 16.18
C LYS A 10 -5.21 -1.69 15.53
N VAL A 11 -6.28 -1.46 14.77
CA VAL A 11 -7.06 -2.50 14.08
C VAL A 11 -6.90 -2.31 12.57
N TRP A 12 -6.01 -3.04 11.97
CA TRP A 12 -5.81 -3.03 10.53
C TRP A 12 -6.49 -4.26 9.89
N SER A 13 -7.80 -4.17 9.73
CA SER A 13 -8.58 -5.22 9.07
C SER A 13 -8.18 -5.38 7.58
N PRO A 14 -8.15 -6.60 7.04
CA PRO A 14 -7.87 -6.83 5.61
C PRO A 14 -8.78 -6.07 4.65
N GLN A 15 -10.02 -5.79 5.05
CA GLN A 15 -10.99 -5.05 4.22
C GLN A 15 -10.60 -3.60 3.94
N TYR A 16 -9.75 -2.99 4.76
CA TYR A 16 -9.36 -1.58 4.57
C TYR A 16 -8.46 -1.37 3.34
N VAL A 17 -7.89 -2.44 2.79
CA VAL A 17 -7.16 -2.38 1.53
C VAL A 17 -8.01 -1.86 0.38
N VAL A 18 -9.31 -2.17 0.39
CA VAL A 18 -10.26 -1.75 -0.64
C VAL A 18 -10.34 -0.22 -0.75
N TRP A 19 -10.12 0.51 0.35
CA TRP A 19 -10.12 1.98 0.34
C TRP A 19 -8.88 2.59 -0.35
N LEU A 20 -7.78 1.84 -0.35
CA LEU A 20 -6.55 2.30 -1.03
C LEU A 20 -6.56 2.01 -2.54
N VAL A 21 -7.32 1.00 -2.99
CA VAL A 21 -7.33 0.59 -4.40
C VAL A 21 -7.64 1.74 -5.37
N PRO A 22 -8.75 2.51 -5.23
CA PRO A 22 -9.03 3.60 -6.15
C PRO A 22 -7.95 4.68 -6.12
N LEU A 23 -7.41 5.00 -4.94
CA LEU A 23 -6.35 6.00 -4.81
C LEU A 23 -5.06 5.56 -5.50
N VAL A 24 -4.69 4.28 -5.35
CA VAL A 24 -3.48 3.75 -6.00
C VAL A 24 -3.62 3.74 -7.51
N VAL A 25 -4.78 3.35 -8.03
CA VAL A 25 -5.04 3.31 -9.47
C VAL A 25 -5.00 4.72 -10.08
N LEU A 26 -5.54 5.71 -9.37
CA LEU A 26 -5.55 7.10 -9.84
C LEU A 26 -4.18 7.79 -9.70
N CYS A 27 -3.50 7.61 -8.55
CA CYS A 27 -2.24 8.31 -8.30
C CYS A 27 -1.02 7.63 -8.91
N ARG A 28 -1.07 6.32 -9.15
CA ARG A 28 0.07 5.56 -9.66
C ARG A 28 -0.35 4.33 -10.46
N PRO A 29 -0.77 4.48 -11.72
CA PRO A 29 -1.25 3.38 -12.59
C PRO A 29 -0.09 2.49 -13.09
N ARG A 30 0.74 1.96 -12.18
CA ARG A 30 1.82 1.02 -12.50
C ARG A 30 1.43 -0.38 -12.05
N PHE A 31 1.11 -1.25 -13.01
CA PHE A 31 0.64 -2.62 -12.77
C PHE A 31 1.52 -3.38 -11.77
N TRP A 32 2.85 -3.35 -11.93
CA TRP A 32 3.75 -4.13 -11.06
C TRP A 32 3.77 -3.64 -9.60
N ALA A 33 3.70 -2.33 -9.37
CA ALA A 33 3.63 -1.77 -8.02
C ALA A 33 2.32 -2.17 -7.35
N TYR A 34 1.21 -2.07 -8.09
CA TYR A 34 -0.10 -2.52 -7.63
C TYR A 34 -0.11 -4.02 -7.36
N ALA A 35 0.38 -4.85 -8.29
CA ALA A 35 0.41 -6.30 -8.15
C ALA A 35 1.26 -6.76 -6.95
N ALA A 36 2.44 -6.18 -6.75
CA ALA A 36 3.29 -6.50 -5.61
C ALA A 36 2.60 -6.20 -4.27
N TRP A 37 1.93 -5.05 -4.17
CA TRP A 37 1.13 -4.73 -3.00
C TRP A 37 -0.04 -5.71 -2.80
N GLN A 38 -0.80 -6.05 -3.85
CA GLN A 38 -1.91 -7.00 -3.77
C GLN A 38 -1.43 -8.41 -3.34
N VAL A 39 -0.28 -8.87 -3.83
CA VAL A 39 0.31 -10.14 -3.39
C VAL A 39 0.59 -10.14 -1.88
N ALA A 40 1.14 -9.05 -1.35
CA ALA A 40 1.37 -8.92 0.09
C ALA A 40 0.07 -8.92 0.90
N GLU A 41 -0.98 -8.24 0.43
CA GLU A 41 -2.30 -8.22 1.07
C GLU A 41 -2.98 -9.59 1.07
N VAL A 42 -2.96 -10.28 -0.07
CA VAL A 42 -3.53 -11.64 -0.19
C VAL A 42 -2.76 -12.64 0.68
N SER A 43 -1.43 -12.55 0.70
CA SER A 43 -0.59 -13.39 1.56
C SER A 43 -0.91 -13.17 3.04
N TYR A 44 -1.07 -11.93 3.46
CA TYR A 44 -1.49 -11.61 4.83
C TYR A 44 -2.90 -12.09 5.13
N PHE A 45 -3.83 -11.96 4.19
CA PHE A 45 -5.20 -12.45 4.36
C PHE A 45 -5.22 -13.95 4.70
N PHE A 46 -4.52 -14.78 3.95
CA PHE A 46 -4.43 -16.20 4.25
C PHE A 46 -3.65 -16.48 5.54
N ALA A 47 -2.58 -15.74 5.79
CA ALA A 47 -1.78 -15.91 7.00
C ALA A 47 -2.57 -15.62 8.29
N ILE A 48 -3.40 -14.57 8.33
CA ILE A 48 -4.19 -14.27 9.54
C ILE A 48 -5.20 -15.39 9.83
N TRP A 49 -5.90 -15.90 8.81
CA TRP A 49 -6.87 -16.97 9.00
C TRP A 49 -6.19 -18.28 9.42
N ALA A 50 -5.05 -18.63 8.81
CA ALA A 50 -4.28 -19.80 9.20
C ALA A 50 -3.71 -19.67 10.63
N TYR A 51 -3.28 -18.47 11.03
CA TYR A 51 -2.80 -18.22 12.39
C TYR A 51 -3.93 -18.29 13.43
N LEU A 52 -5.15 -17.87 13.09
CA LEU A 52 -6.32 -18.02 13.96
C LEU A 52 -6.67 -19.49 14.22
N ILE A 53 -6.41 -20.41 13.27
CA ILE A 53 -6.54 -21.85 13.49
C ILE A 53 -5.55 -22.29 14.58
N THR A 54 -4.29 -21.86 14.50
CA THR A 54 -3.27 -22.18 15.52
C THR A 54 -3.68 -21.70 16.90
N ILE A 55 -4.14 -20.44 17.02
CA ILE A 55 -4.65 -19.88 18.29
C ILE A 55 -5.86 -20.70 18.79
N GLY A 56 -6.76 -21.10 17.89
CA GLY A 56 -7.92 -21.93 18.22
C GLY A 56 -7.55 -23.29 18.76
N ILE A 57 -6.50 -23.93 18.23
CA ILE A 57 -5.95 -25.19 18.73
C ILE A 57 -5.38 -24.98 20.15
N ASP A 58 -4.57 -23.94 20.34
CA ASP A 58 -3.93 -23.64 21.62
C ASP A 58 -4.98 -23.30 22.71
N ALA A 59 -6.07 -22.67 22.30
CA ALA A 59 -7.20 -22.35 23.18
C ALA A 59 -8.18 -23.52 23.42
N GLY A 60 -7.95 -24.67 22.79
CA GLY A 60 -8.86 -25.83 22.90
C GLY A 60 -10.22 -25.67 22.17
N LEU A 61 -10.34 -24.67 21.30
CA LEU A 61 -11.53 -24.39 20.51
C LEU A 61 -11.57 -25.17 19.19
N VAL A 62 -10.39 -25.62 18.74
CA VAL A 62 -10.19 -26.40 17.51
C VAL A 62 -9.48 -27.70 17.90
N PRO A 63 -9.84 -28.88 17.33
CA PRO A 63 -9.18 -30.14 17.65
C PRO A 63 -7.67 -30.10 17.39
N PRO A 64 -6.85 -30.72 18.23
CA PRO A 64 -5.41 -30.89 17.99
C PRO A 64 -5.17 -31.60 16.65
N GLY A 65 -4.27 -31.07 15.85
CA GLY A 65 -3.96 -31.64 14.53
C GLY A 65 -4.88 -31.18 13.40
N ALA A 66 -5.78 -30.21 13.62
CA ALA A 66 -6.54 -29.60 12.55
C ALA A 66 -5.61 -29.00 11.47
N PRO A 67 -5.90 -29.25 10.18
CA PRO A 67 -5.06 -28.76 9.09
C PRO A 67 -5.16 -27.24 8.94
N GLY A 68 -4.11 -26.61 8.42
CA GLY A 68 -4.11 -25.19 8.01
C GLY A 68 -3.53 -24.22 9.03
N GLY A 69 -3.13 -24.67 10.22
CA GLY A 69 -2.42 -23.81 11.17
C GLY A 69 -1.00 -23.44 10.68
N ILE A 70 -0.54 -22.25 11.03
CA ILE A 70 0.83 -21.77 10.72
C ILE A 70 1.53 -21.29 11.99
N SER A 71 2.88 -21.27 11.94
CA SER A 71 3.68 -20.74 13.05
C SER A 71 3.51 -19.22 13.19
N PRO A 72 3.69 -18.68 14.42
CA PRO A 72 3.70 -17.22 14.64
C PRO A 72 4.70 -16.49 13.75
N GLY A 73 5.87 -17.08 13.48
CA GLY A 73 6.90 -16.48 12.64
C GLY A 73 6.44 -16.23 11.20
N VAL A 74 5.70 -17.17 10.61
CA VAL A 74 5.14 -17.02 9.26
C VAL A 74 4.08 -15.92 9.24
N TYR A 75 3.22 -15.86 10.26
CA TYR A 75 2.24 -14.79 10.40
C TYR A 75 2.90 -13.41 10.51
N PHE A 76 3.90 -13.27 11.39
CA PHE A 76 4.62 -12.00 11.54
C PHE A 76 5.37 -11.60 10.27
N ALA A 77 5.96 -12.56 9.53
CA ALA A 77 6.60 -12.27 8.25
C ALA A 77 5.60 -11.72 7.22
N ALA A 78 4.41 -12.30 7.12
CA ALA A 78 3.35 -11.82 6.23
C ALA A 78 2.84 -10.43 6.65
N LEU A 79 2.71 -10.17 7.96
CA LEU A 79 2.33 -8.87 8.51
C LEU A 79 3.35 -7.79 8.15
N LEU A 80 4.64 -8.07 8.33
CA LEU A 80 5.72 -7.14 8.01
C LEU A 80 5.82 -6.90 6.50
N ALA A 81 5.65 -7.93 5.67
CA ALA A 81 5.63 -7.80 4.22
C ALA A 81 4.49 -6.89 3.76
N ARG A 82 3.30 -7.07 4.31
CA ARG A 82 2.14 -6.19 4.06
C ARG A 82 2.45 -4.75 4.45
N PHE A 83 2.96 -4.52 5.67
CA PHE A 83 3.32 -3.19 6.15
C PHE A 83 4.35 -2.52 5.23
N ALA A 84 5.42 -3.24 4.89
CA ALA A 84 6.45 -2.75 3.99
C ALA A 84 5.89 -2.40 2.60
N ALA A 85 5.00 -3.23 2.05
CA ALA A 85 4.38 -2.99 0.75
C ALA A 85 3.58 -1.67 0.72
N VAL A 86 2.79 -1.38 1.76
CA VAL A 86 2.04 -0.11 1.85
C VAL A 86 2.98 1.08 2.03
N VAL A 87 4.03 0.96 2.85
CA VAL A 87 5.03 2.02 3.03
C VAL A 87 5.76 2.32 1.72
N ILE A 88 6.21 1.27 1.02
CA ILE A 88 6.88 1.42 -0.29
C ILE A 88 5.94 2.09 -1.29
N LEU A 89 4.68 1.64 -1.37
CA LEU A 89 3.70 2.22 -2.27
C LEU A 89 3.46 3.70 -1.97
N ALA A 90 3.29 4.06 -0.70
CA ALA A 90 3.14 5.45 -0.28
C ALA A 90 4.39 6.29 -0.62
N ALA A 91 5.59 5.76 -0.41
CA ALA A 91 6.84 6.41 -0.76
C ALA A 91 6.97 6.64 -2.28
N LEU A 92 6.51 5.67 -3.09
CA LEU A 92 6.51 5.80 -4.55
C LEU A 92 5.53 6.89 -5.03
N VAL A 93 4.36 7.01 -4.40
CA VAL A 93 3.41 8.10 -4.70
C VAL A 93 3.99 9.45 -4.30
N VAL A 94 4.59 9.55 -3.10
CA VAL A 94 5.28 10.80 -2.67
C VAL A 94 6.41 11.17 -3.62
N ARG A 95 7.18 10.18 -4.08
CA ARG A 95 8.23 10.40 -5.09
C ARG A 95 7.66 10.99 -6.38
N ASP A 96 6.55 10.46 -6.89
CA ASP A 96 5.93 10.96 -8.13
C ASP A 96 5.39 12.39 -7.94
N ILE A 97 4.87 12.73 -6.75
CA ILE A 97 4.47 14.10 -6.40
C ILE A 97 5.67 15.05 -6.40
N LEU A 98 6.80 14.63 -5.82
CA LEU A 98 8.00 15.47 -5.71
C LEU A 98 8.78 15.59 -7.04
N HIS A 99 8.57 14.66 -7.97
CA HIS A 99 9.21 14.61 -9.28
C HIS A 99 8.15 14.47 -10.37
N PRO A 100 7.44 15.56 -10.72
CA PRO A 100 6.33 15.53 -11.69
C PRO A 100 6.71 14.96 -13.06
N GLU A 101 7.98 15.09 -13.43
CA GLU A 101 8.54 14.53 -14.67
C GLU A 101 8.57 12.98 -14.71
N ALA A 102 8.47 12.34 -13.53
CA ALA A 102 8.42 10.89 -13.40
C ALA A 102 6.99 10.35 -13.28
N ASP A 103 6.00 11.22 -13.18
CA ASP A 103 4.60 10.88 -13.05
C ASP A 103 4.02 10.43 -14.39
N LEU A 104 3.50 9.19 -14.44
CA LEU A 104 2.90 8.61 -15.65
C LEU A 104 1.59 9.28 -16.04
N VAL A 105 0.83 9.77 -15.08
CA VAL A 105 -0.46 10.43 -15.34
C VAL A 105 -0.21 11.73 -16.09
N ARG A 106 0.71 12.54 -15.60
CA ARG A 106 1.14 13.78 -16.26
C ARG A 106 1.83 13.55 -17.60
N ALA A 107 2.64 12.50 -17.68
CA ALA A 107 3.30 12.12 -18.94
C ALA A 107 2.30 11.72 -20.04
N ALA A 108 1.11 11.27 -19.66
CA ALA A 108 0.00 10.99 -20.58
C ALA A 108 -0.77 12.25 -21.01
N GLY A 109 -0.49 13.40 -20.41
CA GLY A 109 -1.18 14.68 -20.69
C GLY A 109 -2.32 15.00 -19.72
N ASP A 110 -2.54 14.14 -18.72
CA ASP A 110 -3.58 14.32 -17.70
C ASP A 110 -2.92 14.90 -16.44
N ASP A 111 -3.12 16.17 -16.17
CA ASP A 111 -2.57 16.82 -14.97
C ASP A 111 -3.43 16.51 -13.73
N ASP A 112 -4.74 16.54 -13.88
CA ASP A 112 -5.70 16.08 -12.89
C ASP A 112 -6.61 14.99 -13.48
N PRO A 113 -6.42 13.69 -13.14
CA PRO A 113 -7.23 12.60 -13.69
C PRO A 113 -8.72 12.69 -13.28
N ALA A 114 -9.06 13.49 -12.26
CA ALA A 114 -10.43 13.76 -11.87
C ALA A 114 -11.06 14.91 -12.67
N GLY A 115 -10.24 15.71 -13.36
CA GLY A 115 -10.65 16.90 -14.10
C GLY A 115 -11.30 17.94 -13.18
N GLY A 116 -10.61 18.95 -12.78
CA GLY A 116 -11.15 19.90 -11.82
C GLY A 116 -10.58 21.31 -11.96
N VAL A 117 -10.95 22.18 -11.02
CA VAL A 117 -10.47 23.57 -10.96
C VAL A 117 -8.96 23.69 -10.71
N LEU A 118 -8.33 22.59 -10.31
CA LEU A 118 -6.88 22.50 -10.06
C LEU A 118 -6.11 21.94 -11.26
N ASP A 119 -6.81 21.61 -12.36
CA ASP A 119 -6.15 21.20 -13.60
C ASP A 119 -5.21 22.32 -14.08
N HIS A 120 -3.97 21.97 -14.40
CA HIS A 120 -2.88 22.90 -14.73
C HIS A 120 -2.48 23.90 -13.63
N ALA A 121 -2.91 23.68 -12.38
CA ALA A 121 -2.44 24.49 -11.24
C ALA A 121 -0.93 24.28 -11.01
N PRO A 122 -0.18 25.34 -10.61
CA PRO A 122 1.24 25.21 -10.37
C PRO A 122 1.52 24.29 -9.16
N ASP A 123 2.51 23.42 -9.28
CA ASP A 123 2.96 22.58 -8.19
C ASP A 123 3.56 23.41 -7.05
N VAL A 124 3.03 23.24 -5.85
CA VAL A 124 3.46 23.97 -4.65
C VAL A 124 4.69 23.32 -4.00
N VAL A 125 4.80 21.99 -4.10
CA VAL A 125 5.90 21.22 -3.47
C VAL A 125 6.54 20.31 -4.52
N THR A 126 7.70 20.75 -5.04
CA THR A 126 8.51 19.96 -5.99
C THR A 126 9.98 19.99 -5.59
N LEU A 127 10.70 18.90 -5.86
CA LEU A 127 12.16 18.88 -5.82
C LEU A 127 12.69 19.12 -7.23
N ARG A 128 12.73 20.39 -7.64
CA ARG A 128 13.26 20.77 -8.95
C ARG A 128 14.78 20.65 -8.98
N ARG A 129 15.32 19.91 -9.94
CA ARG A 129 16.78 19.79 -10.16
C ARG A 129 17.43 21.10 -10.61
N ASP A 130 16.66 22.01 -11.18
CA ASP A 130 17.18 23.25 -11.81
C ASP A 130 17.67 24.31 -10.82
N ALA A 131 17.39 24.16 -9.52
CA ALA A 131 17.88 25.09 -8.50
C ALA A 131 19.37 24.93 -8.17
N LEU A 132 20.02 23.86 -8.60
CA LEU A 132 21.44 23.58 -8.33
C LEU A 132 22.38 23.90 -9.51
N SER A 133 21.85 24.30 -10.65
CA SER A 133 22.65 24.68 -11.83
C SER A 133 22.79 26.19 -12.04
N ALA A 134 22.24 27.01 -11.15
CA ALA A 134 22.24 28.49 -11.25
C ALA A 134 23.18 29.16 -10.25
N THR A 135 24.13 28.43 -9.67
CA THR A 135 25.30 28.97 -8.93
C THR A 135 26.57 28.47 -9.58
#